data_f2ca6e8412ccf30abdc78bd404f18d65
#
_entry.id   f2ca6e8412ccf30abdc78bd404f18d65
#
_cell.length_a   1.000
_cell.length_b   1.000
_cell.length_c   1.000
_cell.angle_alpha   90.00
_cell.angle_beta   90.00
_cell.angle_gamma   90.00
#
_symmetry.space_group_name_H-M   'P 1'
#
loop_
_entity.id
_entity.type
_entity.pdbx_description
1 polymer ?
#
loop_
_entity_poly.entity_id
_entity_poly.type
_entity_poly.pdbx_seq_one_letter_code
_entity_poly.pdbx_strand_id
1 'polypeptide(L)'
;NVLEQASTMPVKYIGRLEEDINKVAASENNTICIDFCSGNDACVLTTIYSVLGKKHISLVGGTGDGGKVSVNGKIYADADAYALIRNNDGKIKVYKENIYKQVPACRFIASKTDRSKYLIGELNGRPARKVYQDILNIGDKEMATQTFKNPLGKMNGQDICIISIKEVVGDKLECYRQVNDSDVLT
;
A
#
# COMPACT_ATOMS: atom_id res chain seq x y z
N ASN A 1 5.61 4.25 -19.02
CA ASN A 1 6.83 3.50 -18.70
C ASN A 1 6.50 2.21 -17.94
N VAL A 2 7.39 1.21 -18.02
CA VAL A 2 7.26 -0.06 -17.29
C VAL A 2 8.57 -0.38 -16.59
N LEU A 3 8.49 -0.78 -15.34
CA LEU A 3 9.59 -1.28 -14.52
C LEU A 3 9.37 -2.79 -14.32
N GLU A 4 10.10 -3.61 -15.05
CA GLU A 4 10.01 -5.07 -14.94
C GLU A 4 10.82 -5.58 -13.74
N GLN A 5 10.48 -6.78 -13.21
CA GLN A 5 11.07 -7.33 -11.97
C GLN A 5 10.92 -6.38 -10.78
N ALA A 6 9.75 -5.77 -10.68
CA ALA A 6 9.43 -4.75 -9.68
C ALA A 6 9.50 -5.27 -8.24
N SER A 7 9.23 -6.56 -8.03
CA SER A 7 9.29 -7.20 -6.70
C SER A 7 10.72 -7.50 -6.23
N THR A 8 11.67 -7.66 -7.15
CA THR A 8 13.01 -8.20 -6.81
C THR A 8 14.14 -7.20 -6.98
N MET A 9 14.14 -6.42 -8.05
CA MET A 9 15.26 -5.52 -8.39
C MET A 9 14.84 -4.10 -8.78
N PRO A 10 13.94 -3.43 -8.05
CA PRO A 10 13.44 -2.11 -8.43
C PRO A 10 14.51 -1.00 -8.37
N VAL A 11 15.53 -1.16 -7.54
CA VAL A 11 16.61 -0.16 -7.37
C VAL A 11 17.40 0.12 -8.66
N LYS A 12 17.42 -0.82 -9.60
CA LYS A 12 18.06 -0.62 -10.91
C LYS A 12 17.41 0.50 -11.73
N TYR A 13 16.21 0.90 -11.37
CA TYR A 13 15.44 1.92 -12.09
C TYR A 13 15.57 3.34 -11.54
N ILE A 14 16.36 3.56 -10.47
CA ILE A 14 16.53 4.89 -9.87
C ILE A 14 17.01 5.90 -10.90
N GLY A 15 18.06 5.59 -11.65
CA GLY A 15 18.59 6.49 -12.68
C GLY A 15 17.58 6.82 -13.78
N ARG A 16 16.81 5.82 -14.24
CA ARG A 16 15.75 6.02 -15.22
C ARG A 16 14.63 6.92 -14.71
N LEU A 17 14.21 6.72 -13.47
CA LEU A 17 13.20 7.56 -12.83
C LEU A 17 13.68 9.01 -12.71
N GLU A 18 14.93 9.23 -12.32
CA GLU A 18 15.54 10.56 -12.26
C GLU A 18 15.61 11.23 -13.64
N GLU A 19 16.00 10.48 -14.67
CA GLU A 19 16.00 10.97 -16.07
C GLU A 19 14.60 11.37 -16.53
N ASP A 20 13.60 10.54 -16.29
CA ASP A 20 12.22 10.81 -16.71
C ASP A 20 11.63 12.03 -15.98
N ILE A 21 11.93 12.19 -14.69
CA ILE A 21 11.57 13.38 -13.91
C ILE A 21 12.21 14.64 -14.50
N ASN A 22 13.46 14.56 -14.92
CA ASN A 22 14.16 15.68 -15.52
C ASN A 22 13.64 16.01 -16.92
N LYS A 23 13.35 15.00 -17.75
CA LYS A 23 12.75 15.19 -19.10
C LYS A 23 11.44 15.96 -19.07
N VAL A 24 10.58 15.67 -18.09
CA VAL A 24 9.31 16.40 -17.96
C VAL A 24 9.45 17.70 -17.16
N ALA A 25 10.66 18.06 -16.71
CA ALA A 25 10.92 19.21 -15.82
C ALA A 25 9.93 19.22 -14.64
N ALA A 26 9.82 18.08 -13.97
CA ALA A 26 8.85 17.82 -12.92
C ALA A 26 9.07 18.71 -11.69
N SER A 27 7.97 19.18 -11.10
CA SER A 27 7.95 19.93 -9.85
C SER A 27 6.75 19.57 -8.99
N GLU A 28 6.80 19.89 -7.70
CA GLU A 28 5.76 19.64 -6.70
C GLU A 28 4.37 20.13 -7.12
N ASN A 29 4.32 21.31 -7.73
CA ASN A 29 3.05 21.98 -8.00
C ASN A 29 2.41 21.62 -9.33
N ASN A 30 3.15 21.05 -10.26
CA ASN A 30 2.66 20.84 -11.61
C ASN A 30 2.77 19.39 -12.10
N THR A 31 3.31 18.49 -11.30
CA THR A 31 3.57 17.11 -11.73
C THR A 31 3.00 16.10 -10.75
N ILE A 32 2.44 15.03 -11.29
CA ILE A 32 2.00 13.85 -10.56
C ILE A 32 2.60 12.60 -11.22
N CYS A 33 2.93 11.61 -10.41
CA CYS A 33 3.20 10.26 -10.87
C CYS A 33 1.97 9.39 -10.64
N ILE A 34 1.53 8.70 -11.67
CA ILE A 34 0.49 7.67 -11.56
C ILE A 34 1.16 6.34 -11.78
N ASP A 35 0.92 5.36 -10.89
CA ASP A 35 1.48 4.02 -11.02
C ASP A 35 0.43 2.92 -10.85
N PHE A 36 0.68 1.80 -11.53
CA PHE A 36 -0.07 0.56 -11.34
C PHE A 36 0.92 -0.60 -11.24
N CYS A 37 0.96 -1.23 -10.07
CA CYS A 37 1.83 -2.38 -9.81
C CYS A 37 1.08 -3.70 -10.01
N SER A 38 1.76 -4.70 -10.52
CA SER A 38 1.20 -6.04 -10.72
C SER A 38 1.00 -6.85 -9.42
N GLY A 39 1.52 -6.38 -8.31
CA GLY A 39 1.50 -7.04 -7.01
C GLY A 39 2.84 -6.89 -6.30
N ASN A 40 2.90 -7.22 -5.02
CA ASN A 40 4.10 -7.16 -4.19
C ASN A 40 4.82 -5.80 -4.27
N ASP A 41 4.05 -4.73 -4.14
CA ASP A 41 4.40 -3.35 -4.47
C ASP A 41 5.39 -2.66 -3.50
N ALA A 42 5.59 -3.22 -2.30
CA ALA A 42 6.34 -2.54 -1.23
C ALA A 42 7.77 -2.12 -1.63
N CYS A 43 8.48 -2.97 -2.38
CA CYS A 43 9.84 -2.67 -2.82
C CYS A 43 9.89 -1.59 -3.90
N VAL A 44 9.03 -1.71 -4.92
CA VAL A 44 9.00 -0.76 -6.03
C VAL A 44 8.49 0.60 -5.58
N LEU A 45 7.46 0.65 -4.74
CA LEU A 45 6.97 1.90 -4.17
C LEU A 45 8.04 2.61 -3.34
N THR A 46 8.81 1.87 -2.52
CA THR A 46 9.92 2.45 -1.76
C THR A 46 10.94 3.09 -2.70
N THR A 47 11.26 2.42 -3.82
CA THR A 47 12.21 2.94 -4.82
C THR A 47 11.65 4.18 -5.51
N ILE A 48 10.41 4.16 -5.97
CA ILE A 48 9.76 5.31 -6.61
C ILE A 48 9.69 6.49 -5.64
N TYR A 49 9.24 6.29 -4.42
CA TYR A 49 9.19 7.34 -3.39
C TYR A 49 10.55 7.92 -3.06
N SER A 50 11.62 7.13 -3.07
CA SER A 50 12.97 7.64 -2.82
C SER A 50 13.42 8.67 -3.87
N VAL A 51 12.91 8.56 -5.09
CA VAL A 51 13.22 9.48 -6.20
C VAL A 51 12.23 10.65 -6.25
N LEU A 52 10.92 10.37 -6.23
CA LEU A 52 9.87 11.39 -6.28
C LEU A 52 9.93 12.32 -5.06
N GLY A 53 10.24 11.79 -3.88
CA GLY A 53 10.31 12.53 -2.62
C GLY A 53 11.35 13.65 -2.64
N LYS A 54 12.45 13.52 -3.41
CA LYS A 54 13.46 14.56 -3.58
C LYS A 54 12.90 15.85 -4.20
N LYS A 55 11.80 15.75 -4.95
CA LYS A 55 11.13 16.89 -5.60
C LYS A 55 9.69 17.08 -5.12
N HIS A 56 9.30 16.42 -4.04
CA HIS A 56 7.95 16.46 -3.46
C HIS A 56 6.83 16.12 -4.46
N ILE A 57 7.11 15.25 -5.45
CA ILE A 57 6.13 14.84 -6.45
C ILE A 57 5.20 13.81 -5.82
N SER A 58 3.90 14.06 -5.92
CA SER A 58 2.88 13.14 -5.43
C SER A 58 2.80 11.89 -6.29
N LEU A 59 2.59 10.74 -5.64
CA LEU A 59 2.33 9.44 -6.26
C LEU A 59 0.90 9.02 -5.96
N VAL A 60 0.17 8.62 -6.99
CA VAL A 60 -1.15 8.00 -6.88
C VAL A 60 -1.21 6.77 -7.76
N GLY A 61 -1.93 5.77 -7.33
CA GLY A 61 -2.02 4.54 -8.11
C GLY A 61 -2.59 3.40 -7.30
N GLY A 62 -2.27 2.19 -7.70
CA GLY A 62 -2.76 1.00 -7.03
C GLY A 62 -2.12 -0.28 -7.52
N THR A 63 -2.46 -1.36 -6.83
CA THR A 63 -2.00 -2.71 -7.15
C THR A 63 -3.10 -3.44 -7.91
N GLY A 64 -2.77 -3.98 -9.08
CA GLY A 64 -3.69 -4.76 -9.90
C GLY A 64 -3.98 -6.13 -9.29
N ASP A 65 -5.24 -6.54 -9.33
CA ASP A 65 -5.62 -7.89 -9.01
C ASP A 65 -5.17 -8.84 -10.14
N GLY A 66 -4.76 -10.06 -9.80
CA GLY A 66 -4.29 -11.06 -10.75
C GLY A 66 -2.83 -10.94 -11.18
N GLY A 67 -2.02 -10.11 -10.53
CA GLY A 67 -0.56 -10.09 -10.67
C GLY A 67 -0.04 -9.63 -12.03
N LYS A 68 -0.79 -8.79 -12.75
CA LYS A 68 -0.42 -8.30 -14.08
C LYS A 68 -0.80 -6.84 -14.29
N VAL A 69 -0.03 -6.14 -15.10
CA VAL A 69 -0.35 -4.80 -15.60
C VAL A 69 -0.28 -4.77 -17.13
N SER A 70 -1.06 -3.90 -17.75
CA SER A 70 -1.07 -3.75 -19.21
C SER A 70 -0.67 -2.34 -19.61
N VAL A 71 0.24 -2.24 -20.58
CA VAL A 71 0.69 -0.95 -21.13
C VAL A 71 0.75 -1.07 -22.64
N ASN A 72 0.02 -0.22 -23.35
CA ASN A 72 -0.03 -0.18 -24.82
C ASN A 72 -0.37 -1.56 -25.44
N GLY A 73 -1.31 -2.27 -24.83
CA GLY A 73 -1.76 -3.59 -25.32
C GLY A 73 -0.83 -4.77 -24.97
N LYS A 74 0.31 -4.52 -24.32
CA LYS A 74 1.22 -5.55 -23.84
C LYS A 74 1.03 -5.81 -22.35
N ILE A 75 0.98 -7.08 -21.98
CA ILE A 75 0.80 -7.53 -20.59
C ILE A 75 2.15 -7.85 -19.97
N TYR A 76 2.35 -7.40 -18.74
CA TYR A 76 3.56 -7.62 -17.94
C TYR A 76 3.18 -8.24 -16.59
N ALA A 77 3.94 -9.25 -16.19
CA ALA A 77 3.92 -9.80 -14.84
C ALA A 77 5.14 -9.28 -14.06
N ASP A 78 5.05 -9.23 -12.73
CA ASP A 78 6.10 -8.69 -11.86
C ASP A 78 6.64 -7.32 -12.36
N ALA A 79 5.71 -6.40 -12.60
CA ALA A 79 6.03 -5.10 -13.16
C ALA A 79 5.24 -3.98 -12.50
N ASP A 80 5.79 -2.79 -12.58
CA ASP A 80 5.12 -1.54 -12.25
C ASP A 80 5.04 -0.68 -13.53
N ALA A 81 3.85 -0.18 -13.81
CA ALA A 81 3.58 0.71 -14.93
C ALA A 81 3.35 2.11 -14.39
N TYR A 82 4.18 3.08 -14.77
CA TYR A 82 4.03 4.46 -14.31
C TYR A 82 3.99 5.48 -15.43
N ALA A 83 3.35 6.61 -15.13
CA ALA A 83 3.31 7.79 -15.97
C ALA A 83 3.58 9.06 -15.14
N LEU A 84 4.47 9.89 -15.62
CA LEU A 84 4.65 11.25 -15.11
C LEU A 84 3.80 12.20 -15.94
N ILE A 85 2.88 12.87 -15.30
CA ILE A 85 1.96 13.82 -15.94
C ILE A 85 2.28 15.22 -15.42
N ARG A 86 2.65 16.11 -16.34
CA ARG A 86 2.89 17.52 -16.05
C ARG A 86 1.79 18.38 -16.62
N ASN A 87 1.26 19.29 -15.82
CA ASN A 87 0.40 20.37 -16.28
C ASN A 87 1.27 21.60 -16.58
N ASN A 88 1.26 22.07 -17.81
CA ASN A 88 2.08 23.22 -18.24
C ASN A 88 1.48 24.56 -17.83
N ASP A 89 0.16 24.65 -17.71
CA ASP A 89 -0.56 25.91 -17.54
C ASP A 89 -1.24 26.06 -16.17
N GLY A 90 -1.06 25.09 -15.28
CA GLY A 90 -1.76 25.09 -14.00
C GLY A 90 -1.05 24.28 -12.91
N LYS A 91 -1.77 24.09 -11.81
CA LYS A 91 -1.32 23.30 -10.67
C LYS A 91 -2.04 21.96 -10.62
N ILE A 92 -1.35 20.95 -10.14
CA ILE A 92 -1.92 19.64 -9.80
C ILE A 92 -2.06 19.58 -8.29
N LYS A 93 -3.21 19.14 -7.80
CA LYS A 93 -3.44 18.84 -6.38
C LYS A 93 -3.91 17.43 -6.21
N VAL A 94 -3.35 16.75 -5.21
CA VAL A 94 -3.79 15.42 -4.80
C VAL A 94 -4.60 15.55 -3.51
N TYR A 95 -5.76 14.93 -3.49
CA TYR A 95 -6.61 14.85 -2.31
C TYR A 95 -6.58 13.43 -1.78
N LYS A 96 -6.46 13.30 -0.48
CA LYS A 96 -6.53 12.01 0.24
C LYS A 96 -7.69 12.09 1.20
N GLU A 97 -8.66 11.25 1.00
CA GLU A 97 -9.80 11.10 1.91
C GLU A 97 -9.77 9.74 2.58
N ASN A 98 -10.14 9.69 3.85
CA ASN A 98 -10.32 8.47 4.59
C ASN A 98 -11.79 8.41 5.05
N ILE A 99 -12.55 7.44 4.50
CA ILE A 99 -13.96 7.23 4.83
C ILE A 99 -14.16 6.46 6.14
N TYR A 100 -13.10 5.87 6.69
CA TYR A 100 -13.16 5.09 7.91
C TYR A 100 -12.99 5.96 9.14
N LYS A 101 -13.71 5.61 10.17
CA LYS A 101 -13.65 6.25 11.49
C LYS A 101 -12.99 5.29 12.48
N GLN A 102 -11.99 5.77 13.20
CA GLN A 102 -11.35 4.96 14.24
C GLN A 102 -12.37 4.56 15.30
N VAL A 103 -12.35 3.27 15.66
CA VAL A 103 -13.14 2.77 16.80
C VAL A 103 -12.47 3.27 18.09
N PRO A 104 -13.18 3.98 18.96
CA PRO A 104 -12.60 4.53 20.19
C PRO A 104 -11.95 3.45 21.04
N ALA A 105 -10.81 3.78 21.66
CA ALA A 105 -10.03 2.91 22.53
C ALA A 105 -9.47 1.62 21.87
N CYS A 106 -9.61 1.42 20.58
CA CYS A 106 -9.01 0.30 19.88
C CYS A 106 -7.57 0.65 19.46
N ARG A 107 -6.60 0.14 20.22
CA ARG A 107 -5.19 0.18 19.88
C ARG A 107 -4.54 -1.16 20.18
N PHE A 108 -3.80 -1.67 19.20
CA PHE A 108 -3.19 -2.98 19.25
C PHE A 108 -1.73 -2.88 18.88
N ILE A 109 -0.91 -3.68 19.53
CA ILE A 109 0.48 -3.90 19.11
C ILE A 109 0.51 -5.24 18.38
N ALA A 110 0.94 -5.21 17.12
CA ALA A 110 1.10 -6.41 16.32
C ALA A 110 2.32 -7.21 16.78
N SER A 111 2.20 -8.52 16.81
CA SER A 111 3.29 -9.44 17.11
C SER A 111 3.12 -10.77 16.37
N LYS A 112 4.20 -11.57 16.34
CA LYS A 112 4.27 -12.81 15.55
C LYS A 112 3.86 -12.60 14.09
N THR A 113 4.33 -11.51 13.49
CA THR A 113 4.04 -11.19 12.10
C THR A 113 4.94 -11.99 11.15
N ASP A 114 4.41 -12.34 9.98
CA ASP A 114 5.20 -12.88 8.87
C ASP A 114 5.12 -11.90 7.69
N ARG A 115 6.19 -11.12 7.52
CA ARG A 115 6.25 -10.09 6.47
C ARG A 115 6.20 -10.67 5.06
N SER A 116 6.78 -11.85 4.87
CA SER A 116 6.81 -12.50 3.55
C SER A 116 5.44 -13.00 3.10
N LYS A 117 4.58 -13.31 4.06
CA LYS A 117 3.21 -13.79 3.85
C LYS A 117 2.15 -12.75 4.23
N TYR A 118 2.55 -11.54 4.61
CA TYR A 118 1.64 -10.47 5.02
C TYR A 118 0.71 -10.85 6.18
N LEU A 119 1.17 -11.76 7.09
CA LEU A 119 0.36 -12.29 8.18
C LEU A 119 0.60 -11.54 9.49
N ILE A 120 -0.51 -11.31 10.21
CA ILE A 120 -0.50 -10.88 11.62
C ILE A 120 -0.91 -12.07 12.47
N GLY A 121 -0.01 -12.56 13.33
CA GLY A 121 -0.29 -13.67 14.23
C GLY A 121 -1.04 -13.25 15.47
N GLU A 122 -0.61 -12.16 16.09
CA GLU A 122 -1.17 -11.69 17.36
C GLU A 122 -1.40 -10.18 17.37
N LEU A 123 -2.40 -9.78 18.13
CA LEU A 123 -2.70 -8.40 18.51
C LEU A 123 -2.76 -8.34 20.04
N ASN A 124 -1.89 -7.53 20.65
CA ASN A 124 -1.72 -7.48 22.11
C ASN A 124 -1.50 -8.87 22.77
N GLY A 125 -0.72 -9.73 22.12
CA GLY A 125 -0.39 -11.06 22.61
C GLY A 125 -1.50 -12.11 22.52
N ARG A 126 -2.63 -11.77 21.87
CA ARG A 126 -3.75 -12.70 21.64
C ARG A 126 -3.88 -13.01 20.15
N PRO A 127 -4.40 -14.18 19.73
CA PRO A 127 -4.62 -14.50 18.32
C PRO A 127 -5.35 -13.38 17.58
N ALA A 128 -4.77 -12.93 16.46
CA ALA A 128 -5.26 -11.74 15.75
C ALA A 128 -6.71 -11.87 15.29
N ARG A 129 -7.08 -13.05 14.77
CA ARG A 129 -8.47 -13.38 14.42
C ARG A 129 -9.41 -13.18 15.60
N LYS A 130 -9.07 -13.73 16.76
CA LYS A 130 -9.93 -13.67 17.96
C LYS A 130 -10.12 -12.24 18.45
N VAL A 131 -9.04 -11.44 18.45
CA VAL A 131 -9.14 -10.03 18.84
C VAL A 131 -10.05 -9.27 17.88
N TYR A 132 -9.89 -9.48 16.57
CA TYR A 132 -10.74 -8.83 15.57
C TYR A 132 -12.23 -9.21 15.74
N GLN A 133 -12.53 -10.49 15.98
CA GLN A 133 -13.89 -10.96 16.22
C GLN A 133 -14.50 -10.35 17.49
N ASP A 134 -13.73 -10.31 18.58
CA ASP A 134 -14.20 -9.79 19.87
C ASP A 134 -14.56 -8.29 19.77
N ILE A 135 -13.76 -7.50 19.05
CA ILE A 135 -14.01 -6.06 18.89
C ILE A 135 -15.25 -5.78 18.07
N LEU A 136 -15.45 -6.52 17.01
CA LEU A 136 -16.60 -6.34 16.13
C LEU A 136 -17.84 -7.09 16.62
N ASN A 137 -17.67 -7.93 17.65
CA ASN A 137 -18.71 -8.84 18.16
C ASN A 137 -19.32 -9.70 17.04
N ILE A 138 -18.46 -10.36 16.25
CA ILE A 138 -18.84 -11.16 15.08
C ILE A 138 -18.41 -12.61 15.21
N GLY A 139 -19.17 -13.50 14.56
CA GLY A 139 -18.82 -14.92 14.41
C GLY A 139 -18.01 -15.22 13.15
N ASP A 140 -17.60 -16.48 13.02
CA ASP A 140 -16.77 -16.95 11.89
C ASP A 140 -17.43 -16.71 10.52
N LYS A 141 -18.73 -16.87 10.43
CA LYS A 141 -19.51 -16.70 9.19
C LYS A 141 -19.52 -15.27 8.67
N GLU A 142 -19.35 -14.30 9.58
CA GLU A 142 -19.41 -12.88 9.25
C GLU A 142 -18.04 -12.31 8.87
N MET A 143 -16.96 -13.00 9.24
CA MET A 143 -15.58 -12.52 9.02
C MET A 143 -15.34 -12.03 7.59
N ALA A 144 -15.67 -12.85 6.58
CA ALA A 144 -15.40 -12.52 5.18
C ALA A 144 -16.10 -11.23 4.70
N THR A 145 -17.26 -10.91 5.27
CA THR A 145 -18.01 -9.69 4.90
C THR A 145 -17.55 -8.46 5.67
N GLN A 146 -16.91 -8.65 6.82
CA GLN A 146 -16.50 -7.56 7.70
C GLN A 146 -15.08 -7.06 7.42
N THR A 147 -14.21 -7.89 6.84
CA THR A 147 -12.82 -7.51 6.58
C THR A 147 -12.66 -6.28 5.68
N PHE A 148 -13.56 -6.08 4.72
CA PHE A 148 -13.57 -4.88 3.87
C PHE A 148 -14.23 -3.67 4.53
N LYS A 149 -15.25 -3.90 5.38
CA LYS A 149 -16.01 -2.83 6.05
C LYS A 149 -15.24 -2.23 7.23
N ASN A 150 -14.44 -3.06 7.88
CA ASN A 150 -13.70 -2.73 9.09
C ASN A 150 -12.21 -3.09 8.91
N PRO A 151 -11.47 -2.39 8.04
CA PRO A 151 -10.03 -2.61 7.90
C PRO A 151 -9.30 -2.21 9.17
N LEU A 152 -8.08 -2.72 9.33
CA LEU A 152 -7.17 -2.21 10.34
C LEU A 152 -6.56 -0.88 9.87
N GLY A 153 -6.14 -0.06 10.82
CA GLY A 153 -5.36 1.15 10.56
C GLY A 153 -3.98 1.05 11.21
N LYS A 154 -2.93 1.29 10.46
CA LYS A 154 -1.57 1.43 11.01
C LYS A 154 -1.31 2.89 11.33
N MET A 155 -0.95 3.15 12.57
CA MET A 155 -0.57 4.49 13.02
C MET A 155 0.79 4.88 12.46
N ASN A 156 0.86 6.05 11.82
CA ASN A 156 2.11 6.65 11.36
C ASN A 156 2.13 8.13 11.79
N GLY A 157 2.62 8.37 13.01
CA GLY A 157 2.48 9.68 13.64
C GLY A 157 1.00 10.00 13.89
N GLN A 158 0.51 11.07 13.27
CA GLN A 158 -0.89 11.48 13.34
C GLN A 158 -1.75 10.88 12.21
N ASP A 159 -1.12 10.30 11.19
CA ASP A 159 -1.81 9.68 10.07
C ASP A 159 -2.16 8.23 10.34
N ILE A 160 -3.26 7.77 9.73
CA ILE A 160 -3.67 6.37 9.77
C ILE A 160 -3.62 5.82 8.34
N CYS A 161 -2.77 4.82 8.13
CA CYS A 161 -2.68 4.09 6.88
C CYS A 161 -3.59 2.86 6.94
N ILE A 162 -4.54 2.76 6.05
CA ILE A 162 -5.48 1.63 6.01
C ILE A 162 -4.75 0.34 5.62
N ILE A 163 -4.98 -0.70 6.40
CA ILE A 163 -4.49 -2.07 6.19
C ILE A 163 -5.72 -2.96 5.99
N SER A 164 -6.07 -3.20 4.73
CA SER A 164 -7.17 -4.10 4.42
C SER A 164 -6.77 -5.55 4.70
N ILE A 165 -7.68 -6.29 5.31
CA ILE A 165 -7.53 -7.72 5.57
C ILE A 165 -7.98 -8.45 4.31
N LYS A 166 -7.12 -9.31 3.75
CA LYS A 166 -7.38 -10.11 2.56
C LYS A 166 -8.19 -11.35 2.90
N GLU A 167 -7.70 -12.12 3.87
CA GLU A 167 -8.36 -13.33 4.32
C GLU A 167 -7.93 -13.72 5.75
N VAL A 168 -8.60 -14.71 6.29
CA VAL A 168 -8.31 -15.29 7.61
C VAL A 168 -7.65 -16.65 7.42
N VAL A 169 -6.43 -16.80 7.93
CA VAL A 169 -5.64 -18.04 7.83
C VAL A 169 -5.45 -18.66 9.21
N GLY A 170 -6.31 -19.59 9.57
CA GLY A 170 -6.35 -20.14 10.94
C GLY A 170 -6.68 -19.05 11.96
N ASP A 171 -5.78 -18.82 12.92
CA ASP A 171 -5.92 -17.77 13.95
C ASP A 171 -5.27 -16.44 13.56
N LYS A 172 -4.77 -16.32 12.33
CA LYS A 172 -4.04 -15.17 11.80
C LYS A 172 -4.88 -14.38 10.81
N LEU A 173 -4.50 -13.13 10.58
CA LEU A 173 -5.07 -12.26 9.55
C LEU A 173 -4.03 -12.05 8.46
N GLU A 174 -4.35 -12.42 7.21
CA GLU A 174 -3.58 -12.04 6.03
C GLU A 174 -4.04 -10.67 5.54
N CYS A 175 -3.10 -9.77 5.32
CA CYS A 175 -3.37 -8.40 4.92
C CYS A 175 -2.86 -8.13 3.50
N TYR A 176 -3.37 -7.09 2.86
CA TYR A 176 -2.84 -6.61 1.59
C TYR A 176 -1.52 -5.83 1.74
N ARG A 177 -1.18 -5.38 2.95
CA ARG A 177 0.05 -4.65 3.24
C ARG A 177 0.83 -5.30 4.37
N GLN A 178 2.14 -5.11 4.35
CA GLN A 178 3.02 -5.62 5.40
C GLN A 178 2.80 -4.89 6.72
N VAL A 179 2.71 -5.69 7.77
CA VAL A 179 2.72 -5.24 9.16
C VAL A 179 3.95 -5.84 9.84
N ASN A 180 4.64 -5.03 10.61
CA ASN A 180 5.83 -5.46 11.36
C ASN A 180 5.45 -5.73 12.81
N ASP A 181 6.29 -6.53 13.49
CA ASP A 181 6.22 -6.63 14.94
C ASP A 181 6.41 -5.23 15.56
N SER A 182 5.62 -4.96 16.58
CA SER A 182 5.54 -3.67 17.29
C SER A 182 4.85 -2.53 16.52
N ASP A 183 4.34 -2.76 15.31
CA ASP A 183 3.46 -1.77 14.68
C ASP A 183 2.21 -1.54 15.57
N VAL A 184 1.85 -0.26 15.71
CA VAL A 184 0.63 0.12 16.43
C VAL A 184 -0.54 0.18 15.44
N LEU A 185 -1.52 -0.65 15.69
CA LEU A 185 -2.73 -0.75 14.86
C LEU A 185 -3.97 -0.23 15.61
N THR A 186 -4.98 0.12 14.85
CA THR A 186 -6.28 0.56 15.34
C THR A 186 -7.40 -0.03 14.50
#